data_4f85c3b9cfa765929fcecc20575a904c
#
_entry.id   4f85c3b9cfa765929fcecc20575a904c
#
_cell.length_a   1.000
_cell.length_b   1.000
_cell.length_c   1.000
_cell.angle_alpha   90.00
_cell.angle_beta   90.00
_cell.angle_gamma   90.00
#
_symmetry.space_group_name_H-M   'P 1'
#
loop_
_entity.id
_entity.type
_entity.pdbx_description
1 polymer ?
#
loop_
_entity_poly.entity_id
_entity_poly.type
_entity_poly.pdbx_seq_one_letter_code
_entity_poly.pdbx_strand_id
1 'polypeptide(L)'
;PHKINPIDFENSEGNIGLANALLDHMASKLPVSRWQRDLSDSTVLRNIGSAFAHCGIAYQATLKGLSRLDVNPAAIAADLDDSWEVLAEPVQTVMRKYGMNEPYEQLKAVTRGRSLNAELFLEILEELKLPEAAQAELRDLRPETYIGIASELAKRDFE
;
A
#
# COMPACT_ATOMS: atom_id res chain seq x y z
N PRO A 1 27.23 14.95 -10.88
CA PRO A 1 26.60 13.71 -10.50
C PRO A 1 25.09 13.85 -10.59
N HIS A 2 24.49 13.06 -11.48
CA HIS A 2 23.05 13.05 -11.72
C HIS A 2 22.37 11.88 -11.01
N LYS A 3 23.15 11.04 -10.29
CA LYS A 3 22.64 9.87 -9.59
C LYS A 3 22.59 10.12 -8.09
N ILE A 4 21.40 10.01 -7.53
CA ILE A 4 21.16 9.97 -6.08
C ILE A 4 20.94 8.51 -5.71
N ASN A 5 21.74 7.99 -4.76
CA ASN A 5 21.55 6.64 -4.23
C ASN A 5 20.69 6.72 -2.97
N PRO A 6 19.68 5.85 -2.81
CA PRO A 6 18.87 5.79 -1.61
C PRO A 6 19.59 5.02 -0.49
N ILE A 7 20.81 5.45 -0.16
CA ILE A 7 21.76 4.72 0.68
C ILE A 7 21.23 4.43 2.09
N ASP A 8 20.39 5.30 2.63
CA ASP A 8 19.83 5.09 3.97
C ASP A 8 18.84 3.92 3.95
N PHE A 9 18.03 3.77 2.89
CA PHE A 9 17.13 2.63 2.71
C PHE A 9 17.88 1.34 2.38
N GLU A 10 18.92 1.40 1.54
CA GLU A 10 19.79 0.25 1.25
C GLU A 10 20.50 -0.24 2.52
N ASN A 11 20.98 0.66 3.36
CA ASN A 11 21.56 0.32 4.67
C ASN A 11 20.52 -0.32 5.61
N SER A 12 19.30 0.18 5.61
CA SER A 12 18.19 -0.42 6.35
C SER A 12 17.90 -1.84 5.88
N GLU A 13 17.73 -2.04 4.58
CA GLU A 13 17.46 -3.35 3.97
C GLU A 13 18.53 -4.38 4.32
N GLY A 14 19.81 -4.02 4.19
CA GLY A 14 20.92 -4.90 4.53
C GLY A 14 20.93 -5.32 5.99
N ASN A 15 20.70 -4.37 6.92
CA ASN A 15 20.65 -4.67 8.35
C ASN A 15 19.40 -5.48 8.74
N ILE A 16 18.24 -5.25 8.13
CA ILE A 16 17.04 -6.07 8.33
C ILE A 16 17.28 -7.51 7.90
N GLY A 17 17.95 -7.71 6.75
CA GLY A 17 18.31 -9.05 6.28
C GLY A 17 19.17 -9.83 7.28
N LEU A 18 20.19 -9.18 7.85
CA LEU A 18 21.03 -9.77 8.89
C LEU A 18 20.26 -10.05 10.19
N ALA A 19 19.45 -9.11 10.64
CA ALA A 19 18.60 -9.29 11.82
C ALA A 19 17.66 -10.49 11.65
N ASN A 20 16.96 -10.57 10.52
CA ASN A 20 16.04 -11.65 10.22
C ASN A 20 16.73 -13.02 10.20
N ALA A 21 17.91 -13.12 9.60
CA ALA A 21 18.67 -14.38 9.59
C ALA A 21 19.06 -14.84 10.99
N LEU A 22 19.49 -13.92 11.86
CA LEU A 22 19.82 -14.22 13.25
C LEU A 22 18.58 -14.62 14.06
N LEU A 23 17.49 -13.87 13.95
CA LEU A 23 16.24 -14.12 14.67
C LEU A 23 15.55 -15.40 14.21
N ASP A 24 15.55 -15.70 12.91
CA ASP A 24 15.01 -16.94 12.36
C ASP A 24 15.79 -18.16 12.89
N HIS A 25 17.11 -18.08 12.89
CA HIS A 25 17.93 -19.11 13.49
C HIS A 25 17.63 -19.31 14.99
N MET A 26 17.46 -18.22 15.74
CA MET A 26 17.08 -18.29 17.14
C MET A 26 15.70 -18.92 17.36
N ALA A 27 14.72 -18.51 16.54
CA ALA A 27 13.36 -19.06 16.59
C ALA A 27 13.32 -20.56 16.30
N SER A 28 14.17 -21.04 15.41
CA SER A 28 14.28 -22.45 15.05
C SER A 28 15.08 -23.27 16.07
N LYS A 29 16.17 -22.71 16.58
CA LYS A 29 17.11 -23.43 17.43
C LYS A 29 16.71 -23.49 18.89
N LEU A 30 16.23 -22.39 19.48
CA LEU A 30 16.01 -22.30 20.92
C LEU A 30 14.90 -23.20 21.44
N PRO A 31 13.80 -23.52 20.71
CA PRO A 31 12.81 -24.49 21.15
C PRO A 31 13.30 -25.94 21.20
N VAL A 32 14.43 -26.24 20.54
CA VAL A 32 14.96 -27.61 20.40
C VAL A 32 16.15 -27.79 21.32
N SER A 33 16.01 -28.67 22.32
CA SER A 33 17.07 -29.00 23.29
C SER A 33 17.27 -30.50 23.40
N ARG A 34 18.51 -30.89 23.74
CA ARG A 34 18.82 -32.29 24.07
C ARG A 34 18.41 -32.61 25.51
N TRP A 35 18.04 -33.88 25.77
CA TRP A 35 17.47 -34.30 27.07
C TRP A 35 18.30 -33.98 28.30
N GLN A 36 19.62 -34.24 28.25
CA GLN A 36 20.47 -34.02 29.43
C GLN A 36 20.98 -32.61 29.51
N ARG A 37 21.52 -32.12 28.42
CA ARG A 37 22.06 -30.75 28.32
C ARG A 37 22.38 -30.38 26.88
N ASP A 38 22.00 -29.18 26.49
CA ASP A 38 22.42 -28.56 25.23
C ASP A 38 23.05 -27.19 25.51
N LEU A 39 24.35 -27.06 25.22
CA LEU A 39 25.06 -25.79 25.39
C LEU A 39 25.07 -24.95 24.10
N SER A 40 24.52 -25.45 23.01
CA SER A 40 24.44 -24.69 21.76
C SER A 40 23.46 -23.52 21.86
N ASP A 41 22.44 -23.61 22.73
CA ASP A 41 21.51 -22.54 23.06
C ASP A 41 22.22 -21.32 23.65
N SER A 42 23.13 -21.56 24.56
CA SER A 42 23.91 -20.51 25.21
C SER A 42 24.79 -19.71 24.22
N THR A 43 25.34 -20.38 23.20
CA THR A 43 26.07 -19.74 22.12
C THR A 43 25.14 -18.87 21.25
N VAL A 44 23.95 -19.38 20.93
CA VAL A 44 22.96 -18.66 20.14
C VAL A 44 22.44 -17.43 20.88
N LEU A 45 22.07 -17.58 22.18
CA LEU A 45 21.58 -16.50 23.03
C LEU A 45 22.53 -15.31 23.16
N ARG A 46 23.84 -15.56 23.14
CA ARG A 46 24.86 -14.49 23.20
C ARG A 46 24.80 -13.55 21.99
N ASN A 47 24.14 -13.95 20.92
CA ASN A 47 23.99 -13.15 19.71
C ASN A 47 22.66 -12.39 19.62
N ILE A 48 21.81 -12.49 20.66
CA ILE A 48 20.51 -11.77 20.66
C ILE A 48 20.71 -10.26 20.55
N GLY A 49 21.72 -9.72 21.26
CA GLY A 49 22.08 -8.31 21.19
C GLY A 49 22.50 -7.87 19.78
N SER A 50 23.20 -8.73 19.02
CA SER A 50 23.59 -8.43 17.65
C SER A 50 22.35 -8.33 16.74
N ALA A 51 21.38 -9.24 16.91
CA ALA A 51 20.15 -9.20 16.14
C ALA A 51 19.37 -7.89 16.39
N PHE A 52 19.18 -7.51 17.65
CA PHE A 52 18.53 -6.24 18.01
C PHE A 52 19.32 -5.00 17.57
N ALA A 53 20.66 -5.06 17.63
CA ALA A 53 21.50 -3.96 17.13
C ALA A 53 21.30 -3.72 15.63
N HIS A 54 21.23 -4.78 14.82
CA HIS A 54 20.90 -4.68 13.41
C HIS A 54 19.49 -4.11 13.18
N CYS A 55 18.49 -4.51 13.96
CA CYS A 55 17.16 -3.90 13.91
C CYS A 55 17.22 -2.39 14.22
N GLY A 56 17.92 -2.01 15.30
CA GLY A 56 18.07 -0.60 15.70
C GLY A 56 18.73 0.25 14.62
N ILE A 57 19.80 -0.24 14.00
CA ILE A 57 20.48 0.45 12.89
C ILE A 57 19.53 0.58 11.70
N ALA A 58 18.80 -0.48 11.34
CA ALA A 58 17.86 -0.48 10.23
C ALA A 58 16.75 0.56 10.43
N TYR A 59 16.13 0.60 11.61
CA TYR A 59 15.06 1.56 11.89
C TYR A 59 15.56 3.01 11.87
N GLN A 60 16.74 3.26 12.44
CA GLN A 60 17.36 4.59 12.39
C GLN A 60 17.69 5.01 10.94
N ALA A 61 18.20 4.08 10.13
CA ALA A 61 18.48 4.34 8.73
C ALA A 61 17.18 4.62 7.94
N THR A 62 16.11 3.86 8.18
CA THR A 62 14.79 4.13 7.58
C THR A 62 14.28 5.53 7.93
N LEU A 63 14.28 5.88 9.22
CA LEU A 63 13.84 7.21 9.68
C LEU A 63 14.65 8.33 9.03
N LYS A 64 15.95 8.16 8.93
CA LYS A 64 16.83 9.10 8.24
C LYS A 64 16.53 9.18 6.75
N GLY A 65 16.25 8.05 6.10
CA GLY A 65 15.82 8.02 4.69
C GLY A 65 14.53 8.79 4.49
N LEU A 66 13.51 8.52 5.33
CA LEU A 66 12.23 9.23 5.30
C LEU A 66 12.36 10.73 5.50
N SER A 67 13.25 11.18 6.41
CA SER A 67 13.48 12.60 6.64
C SER A 67 14.10 13.36 5.46
N ARG A 68 14.56 12.64 4.44
CA ARG A 68 15.15 13.18 3.20
C ARG A 68 14.21 13.12 2.01
N LEU A 69 13.02 12.55 2.19
CA LEU A 69 11.99 12.51 1.15
C LEU A 69 11.15 13.78 1.22
N ASP A 70 10.80 14.25 0.05
CA ASP A 70 9.82 15.32 -0.11
C ASP A 70 8.71 14.84 -1.04
N VAL A 71 7.50 15.30 -0.78
CA VAL A 71 6.33 14.95 -1.60
C VAL A 71 6.15 16.02 -2.67
N ASN A 72 5.97 15.59 -3.92
CA ASN A 72 5.59 16.46 -5.00
C ASN A 72 4.06 16.38 -5.26
N PRO A 73 3.25 17.24 -4.61
CA PRO A 73 1.79 17.19 -4.76
C PRO A 73 1.33 17.40 -6.20
N ALA A 74 2.04 18.23 -6.96
CA ALA A 74 1.68 18.52 -8.35
C ALA A 74 1.84 17.28 -9.25
N ALA A 75 2.91 16.50 -9.06
CA ALA A 75 3.11 15.27 -9.82
C ALA A 75 2.05 14.22 -9.46
N ILE A 76 1.72 14.07 -8.17
CA ILE A 76 0.68 13.14 -7.70
C ILE A 76 -0.69 13.55 -8.27
N ALA A 77 -1.02 14.83 -8.25
CA ALA A 77 -2.28 15.32 -8.80
C ALA A 77 -2.38 15.06 -10.31
N ALA A 78 -1.29 15.26 -11.05
CA ALA A 78 -1.26 14.98 -12.49
C ALA A 78 -1.45 13.49 -12.79
N ASP A 79 -0.78 12.60 -12.04
CA ASP A 79 -0.95 11.15 -12.19
C ASP A 79 -2.38 10.70 -11.90
N LEU A 80 -3.05 11.32 -10.91
CA LEU A 80 -4.45 11.04 -10.59
C LEU A 80 -5.41 11.57 -11.66
N ASP A 81 -5.16 12.75 -12.20
CA ASP A 81 -5.99 13.37 -13.24
C ASP A 81 -6.00 12.54 -14.54
N ASP A 82 -4.90 11.84 -14.81
CA ASP A 82 -4.77 10.90 -15.93
C ASP A 82 -5.31 9.49 -15.62
N SER A 83 -5.77 9.21 -14.38
CA SER A 83 -6.12 7.86 -13.91
C SER A 83 -7.60 7.69 -13.58
N TRP A 84 -8.50 8.17 -14.44
CA TRP A 84 -9.95 8.06 -14.24
C TRP A 84 -10.47 6.64 -14.19
N GLU A 85 -9.74 5.66 -14.70
CA GLU A 85 -10.06 4.23 -14.65
C GLU A 85 -10.22 3.70 -13.21
N VAL A 86 -9.59 4.33 -12.22
CA VAL A 86 -9.74 3.95 -10.80
C VAL A 86 -11.19 4.07 -10.33
N LEU A 87 -12.00 4.91 -10.98
CA LEU A 87 -13.41 5.08 -10.65
C LEU A 87 -14.32 3.97 -11.17
N ALA A 88 -13.81 3.06 -12.00
CA ALA A 88 -14.57 1.90 -12.45
C ALA A 88 -15.00 1.00 -11.28
N GLU A 89 -14.19 0.89 -10.23
CA GLU A 89 -14.50 0.10 -9.04
C GLU A 89 -15.71 0.65 -8.23
N PRO A 90 -15.75 1.92 -7.83
CA PRO A 90 -16.90 2.47 -7.13
C PRO A 90 -18.17 2.45 -7.98
N VAL A 91 -18.10 2.70 -9.30
CA VAL A 91 -19.25 2.58 -10.20
C VAL A 91 -19.83 1.17 -10.12
N GLN A 92 -18.98 0.15 -10.26
CA GLN A 92 -19.40 -1.25 -10.20
C GLN A 92 -19.99 -1.61 -8.82
N THR A 93 -19.43 -1.08 -7.75
CA THR A 93 -19.92 -1.29 -6.39
C THR A 93 -21.31 -0.67 -6.19
N VAL A 94 -21.51 0.55 -6.66
CA VAL A 94 -22.82 1.21 -6.62
C VAL A 94 -23.84 0.46 -7.49
N MET A 95 -23.46 0.01 -8.69
CA MET A 95 -24.34 -0.81 -9.51
C MET A 95 -24.83 -2.07 -8.77
N ARG A 96 -23.94 -2.76 -8.04
CA ARG A 96 -24.33 -3.91 -7.21
C ARG A 96 -25.26 -3.53 -6.06
N LYS A 97 -24.98 -2.39 -5.38
CA LYS A 97 -25.83 -1.86 -4.31
C LYS A 97 -27.27 -1.65 -4.77
N TYR A 98 -27.45 -1.19 -6.00
CA TYR A 98 -28.77 -0.96 -6.59
C TYR A 98 -29.35 -2.16 -7.36
N GLY A 99 -28.74 -3.34 -7.22
CA GLY A 99 -29.25 -4.61 -7.75
C GLY A 99 -29.21 -4.74 -9.27
N MET A 100 -28.31 -4.04 -9.93
CA MET A 100 -28.14 -4.14 -11.38
C MET A 100 -27.54 -5.49 -11.77
N ASN A 101 -28.04 -6.06 -12.87
CA ASN A 101 -27.53 -7.33 -13.39
C ASN A 101 -26.15 -7.13 -14.04
N GLU A 102 -25.24 -8.07 -13.82
CA GLU A 102 -23.94 -8.13 -14.49
C GLU A 102 -23.17 -6.79 -14.55
N PRO A 103 -22.96 -6.10 -13.41
CA PRO A 103 -22.37 -4.75 -13.38
C PRO A 103 -21.02 -4.67 -14.11
N TYR A 104 -20.18 -5.70 -13.95
CA TYR A 104 -18.88 -5.77 -14.60
C TYR A 104 -19.00 -5.79 -16.13
N GLU A 105 -19.87 -6.63 -16.68
CA GLU A 105 -20.01 -6.77 -18.13
C GLU A 105 -20.63 -5.52 -18.75
N GLN A 106 -21.60 -4.90 -18.08
CA GLN A 106 -22.19 -3.64 -18.52
C GLN A 106 -21.14 -2.52 -18.54
N LEU A 107 -20.39 -2.34 -17.45
CA LEU A 107 -19.36 -1.32 -17.38
C LEU A 107 -18.25 -1.55 -18.41
N LYS A 108 -17.80 -2.78 -18.56
CA LYS A 108 -16.81 -3.18 -19.55
C LYS A 108 -17.27 -2.88 -20.99
N ALA A 109 -18.55 -3.09 -21.29
CA ALA A 109 -19.10 -2.82 -22.63
C ALA A 109 -19.00 -1.34 -23.00
N VAL A 110 -19.27 -0.43 -22.05
CA VAL A 110 -19.25 1.02 -22.29
C VAL A 110 -17.87 1.66 -22.18
N THR A 111 -16.93 1.01 -21.47
CA THR A 111 -15.55 1.54 -21.26
C THR A 111 -14.53 0.97 -22.24
N ARG A 112 -14.81 -0.15 -22.89
CA ARG A 112 -13.85 -0.88 -23.72
C ARG A 112 -13.30 -0.02 -24.87
N GLY A 113 -11.97 0.16 -24.88
CA GLY A 113 -11.27 0.91 -25.95
C GLY A 113 -11.40 2.43 -25.85
N ARG A 114 -11.95 2.93 -24.72
CA ARG A 114 -12.09 4.36 -24.45
C ARG A 114 -11.12 4.71 -23.30
N SER A 115 -10.37 5.80 -23.42
CA SER A 115 -9.56 6.36 -22.32
C SER A 115 -10.46 7.24 -21.48
N LEU A 116 -10.59 6.91 -20.19
CA LEU A 116 -11.48 7.62 -19.29
C LEU A 116 -10.94 9.00 -18.96
N ASN A 117 -11.82 9.97 -18.96
CA ASN A 117 -11.63 11.35 -18.47
C ASN A 117 -12.92 11.85 -17.83
N ALA A 118 -12.91 13.07 -17.30
CA ALA A 118 -14.06 13.65 -16.60
C ALA A 118 -15.36 13.65 -17.44
N GLU A 119 -15.26 14.05 -18.71
CA GLU A 119 -16.42 14.15 -19.61
C GLU A 119 -16.97 12.76 -19.92
N LEU A 120 -16.07 11.85 -20.33
CA LEU A 120 -16.44 10.49 -20.67
C LEU A 120 -17.00 9.71 -19.49
N PHE A 121 -16.49 9.98 -18.26
CA PHE A 121 -17.02 9.37 -17.04
C PHE A 121 -18.50 9.72 -16.83
N LEU A 122 -18.88 10.98 -17.04
CA LEU A 122 -20.27 11.41 -16.92
C LEU A 122 -21.14 10.80 -18.04
N GLU A 123 -20.65 10.73 -19.27
CA GLU A 123 -21.35 10.07 -20.37
C GLU A 123 -21.63 8.59 -20.05
N ILE A 124 -20.63 7.88 -19.52
CA ILE A 124 -20.77 6.47 -19.13
C ILE A 124 -21.83 6.29 -18.03
N LEU A 125 -21.89 7.17 -17.04
CA LEU A 125 -22.93 7.11 -16.02
C LEU A 125 -24.35 7.27 -16.61
N GLU A 126 -24.52 8.07 -17.66
CA GLU A 126 -25.78 8.22 -18.37
C GLU A 126 -26.09 6.98 -19.22
N GLU A 127 -25.10 6.45 -19.95
CA GLU A 127 -25.24 5.23 -20.77
C GLU A 127 -25.67 4.01 -19.93
N LEU A 128 -25.18 3.89 -18.70
CA LEU A 128 -25.48 2.80 -17.77
C LEU A 128 -26.93 2.83 -17.23
N LYS A 129 -27.68 3.90 -17.48
CA LYS A 129 -29.08 4.07 -17.02
C LYS A 129 -29.27 3.77 -15.54
N LEU A 130 -28.33 4.25 -14.73
CA LEU A 130 -28.38 4.07 -13.29
C LEU A 130 -29.63 4.76 -12.69
N PRO A 131 -30.18 4.24 -11.57
CA PRO A 131 -31.18 4.97 -10.79
C PRO A 131 -30.66 6.36 -10.39
N GLU A 132 -31.56 7.35 -10.30
CA GLU A 132 -31.19 8.73 -9.99
C GLU A 132 -30.35 8.86 -8.69
N ALA A 133 -30.70 8.09 -7.67
CA ALA A 133 -29.95 8.04 -6.42
C ALA A 133 -28.51 7.49 -6.61
N ALA A 134 -28.33 6.51 -7.50
CA ALA A 134 -27.00 5.96 -7.81
C ALA A 134 -26.16 6.97 -8.62
N GLN A 135 -26.79 7.66 -9.58
CA GLN A 135 -26.12 8.72 -10.33
C GLN A 135 -25.65 9.86 -9.41
N ALA A 136 -26.48 10.26 -8.44
CA ALA A 136 -26.15 11.29 -7.46
C ALA A 136 -24.92 10.91 -6.61
N GLU A 137 -24.79 9.62 -6.22
CA GLU A 137 -23.62 9.13 -5.48
C GLU A 137 -22.31 9.19 -6.29
N LEU A 138 -22.39 9.04 -7.61
CA LEU A 138 -21.24 8.88 -8.48
C LEU A 138 -20.81 10.16 -9.21
N ARG A 139 -21.73 11.08 -9.43
CA ARG A 139 -21.52 12.27 -10.28
C ARG A 139 -20.37 13.15 -9.82
N ASP A 140 -20.19 13.27 -8.51
CA ASP A 140 -19.17 14.14 -7.90
C ASP A 140 -17.86 13.39 -7.58
N LEU A 141 -17.78 12.09 -7.89
CA LEU A 141 -16.56 11.34 -7.70
C LEU A 141 -15.45 11.83 -8.64
N ARG A 142 -14.26 11.92 -8.08
CA ARG A 142 -13.02 12.22 -8.79
C ARG A 142 -11.94 11.26 -8.30
N PRO A 143 -10.91 10.93 -9.12
CA PRO A 143 -9.80 10.10 -8.66
C PRO A 143 -9.17 10.61 -7.36
N GLU A 144 -8.96 11.90 -7.25
CA GLU A 144 -8.36 12.57 -6.09
C GLU A 144 -9.22 12.53 -4.81
N THR A 145 -10.55 12.40 -4.95
CA THR A 145 -11.47 12.36 -3.81
C THR A 145 -11.88 10.95 -3.41
N TYR A 146 -11.57 9.94 -4.22
CA TYR A 146 -11.88 8.54 -3.95
C TYR A 146 -10.83 7.92 -3.01
N ILE A 147 -10.76 8.41 -1.79
CA ILE A 147 -9.78 8.02 -0.77
C ILE A 147 -10.38 7.24 0.41
N GLY A 148 -11.69 7.03 0.43
CA GLY A 148 -12.38 6.37 1.56
C GLY A 148 -12.04 7.05 2.89
N ILE A 149 -11.64 6.26 3.88
CA ILE A 149 -11.26 6.73 5.23
C ILE A 149 -9.74 6.92 5.40
N ALA A 150 -8.97 6.95 4.31
CA ALA A 150 -7.50 7.02 4.40
C ALA A 150 -7.01 8.24 5.18
N SER A 151 -7.63 9.40 5.01
CA SER A 151 -7.29 10.62 5.76
C SER A 151 -7.54 10.51 7.26
N GLU A 152 -8.57 9.76 7.67
CA GLU A 152 -8.87 9.50 9.07
C GLU A 152 -7.86 8.52 9.67
N LEU A 153 -7.56 7.45 8.91
CA LEU A 153 -6.58 6.45 9.33
C LEU A 153 -5.18 7.05 9.49
N ALA A 154 -4.77 7.91 8.56
CA ALA A 154 -3.47 8.56 8.61
C ALA A 154 -3.27 9.51 9.81
N LYS A 155 -4.36 9.98 10.41
CA LYS A 155 -4.34 10.87 11.60
C LYS A 155 -4.44 10.12 12.92
N ARG A 156 -4.68 8.80 12.89
CA ARG A 156 -4.74 8.00 14.11
C ARG A 156 -3.33 7.82 14.68
N ASP A 157 -3.15 8.24 15.91
CA ASP A 157 -1.97 7.86 16.68
C ASP A 157 -2.08 6.35 16.97
N PHE A 158 -1.10 5.59 16.54
CA PHE A 158 -0.97 4.19 16.92
C PHE A 158 -0.24 4.16 18.27
N GLU A 159 -1.01 4.08 19.36
CA GLU A 159 -0.52 3.80 20.70
C GLU A 159 -0.02 2.34 20.82
#